data_c234c7153d12bf3ec3c0b869da9a32cf
#
_entry.id   c234c7153d12bf3ec3c0b869da9a32cf
#
_cell.length_a   1.000
_cell.length_b   1.000
_cell.length_c   1.000
_cell.angle_alpha   90.00
_cell.angle_beta   90.00
_cell.angle_gamma   90.00
#
_symmetry.space_group_name_H-M   'P 1'
#
loop_
_entity.id
_entity.type
_entity.pdbx_description
1 polymer ?
#
loop_
_entity_poly.entity_id
_entity_poly.type
_entity_poly.pdbx_seq_one_letter_code
_entity_poly.pdbx_strand_id
1 'polypeptide(L)'
;EDETNASVYDNETHMLKVLDIILNKSFYKLGFQNGKGKTYEGLLTTSSIQLAQKYYELLCKVKSGETSLVIDEKIKQVLPDFPITYSVTENEEGSHVNQEKMQKSLNDYNEMFGTKYELSQIQGYNGNLNKRLARKDAKFKRRNEQLDLVIVVDRLLTGFDAPCISTIFID
;
A
#
# COMPACT_ATOMS: atom_id res chain seq x y z
N GLU A 1 24.19 -5.75 -21.72
CA GLU A 1 24.13 -4.97 -20.43
C GLU A 1 23.26 -3.71 -20.54
N ASP A 2 23.10 -3.10 -21.74
CA ASP A 2 22.33 -1.85 -21.88
C ASP A 2 20.82 -2.03 -21.95
N GLU A 3 20.31 -3.15 -22.46
CA GLU A 3 18.87 -3.39 -22.59
C GLU A 3 18.19 -3.66 -21.23
N THR A 4 18.90 -4.23 -20.27
CA THR A 4 18.37 -4.51 -18.91
C THR A 4 18.20 -3.23 -18.10
N ASN A 5 19.07 -2.26 -18.25
CA ASN A 5 19.00 -0.99 -17.56
C ASN A 5 17.87 -0.09 -18.12
N ALA A 6 17.67 -0.07 -19.44
CA ALA A 6 16.60 0.69 -20.07
C ALA A 6 15.20 0.19 -19.63
N SER A 7 15.00 -1.12 -19.55
CA SER A 7 13.72 -1.71 -19.11
C SER A 7 13.39 -1.43 -17.65
N VAL A 8 14.39 -1.38 -16.78
CA VAL A 8 14.22 -1.04 -15.36
C VAL A 8 13.87 0.44 -15.18
N TYR A 9 14.51 1.33 -15.94
CA TYR A 9 14.22 2.76 -15.93
C TYR A 9 12.82 3.07 -16.45
N ASP A 10 12.41 2.45 -17.53
CA ASP A 10 11.07 2.62 -18.11
C ASP A 10 9.99 2.13 -17.13
N ASN A 11 10.26 1.05 -16.41
CA ASN A 11 9.33 0.50 -15.43
C ASN A 11 9.17 1.44 -14.21
N GLU A 12 10.26 1.98 -13.66
CA GLU A 12 10.19 2.92 -12.54
C GLU A 12 9.50 4.22 -12.94
N THR A 13 9.76 4.75 -14.14
CA THR A 13 9.08 5.92 -14.68
C THR A 13 7.58 5.69 -14.81
N HIS A 14 7.17 4.52 -15.28
CA HIS A 14 5.76 4.13 -15.34
C HIS A 14 5.13 4.08 -13.94
N MET A 15 5.80 3.42 -13.00
CA MET A 15 5.33 3.31 -11.61
C MET A 15 5.17 4.68 -10.96
N LEU A 16 6.11 5.61 -11.19
CA LEU A 16 5.99 6.98 -10.69
C LEU A 16 4.79 7.71 -11.29
N LYS A 17 4.44 7.47 -12.55
CA LYS A 17 3.20 8.00 -13.16
C LYS A 17 1.95 7.43 -12.48
N VAL A 18 1.93 6.16 -12.18
CA VAL A 18 0.83 5.53 -11.42
C VAL A 18 0.71 6.16 -10.04
N LEU A 19 1.81 6.34 -9.33
CA LEU A 19 1.83 6.99 -8.02
C LEU A 19 1.41 8.46 -8.08
N ASP A 20 1.76 9.17 -9.14
CA ASP A 20 1.26 10.53 -9.39
C ASP A 20 -0.27 10.56 -9.50
N ILE A 21 -0.86 9.60 -10.22
CA ILE A 21 -2.31 9.46 -10.32
C ILE A 21 -2.93 9.18 -8.94
N ILE A 22 -2.35 8.26 -8.18
CA ILE A 22 -2.87 7.89 -6.85
C ILE A 22 -2.79 9.07 -5.89
N LEU A 23 -1.64 9.70 -5.78
CA LEU A 23 -1.37 10.70 -4.75
C LEU A 23 -1.87 12.10 -5.14
N ASN A 24 -1.54 12.57 -6.34
CA ASN A 24 -1.85 13.94 -6.76
C ASN A 24 -3.24 14.09 -7.39
N LYS A 25 -3.68 13.11 -8.20
CA LYS A 25 -4.93 13.22 -8.96
C LYS A 25 -6.12 12.56 -8.29
N SER A 26 -5.90 11.57 -7.45
CA SER A 26 -6.96 10.84 -6.72
C SER A 26 -7.05 11.23 -5.25
N PHE A 27 -6.41 12.30 -4.85
CA PHE A 27 -6.35 12.81 -3.48
C PHE A 27 -7.72 12.86 -2.79
N TYR A 28 -8.70 13.45 -3.45
CA TYR A 28 -10.06 13.58 -2.91
C TYR A 28 -10.81 12.24 -2.81
N LYS A 29 -10.42 11.25 -3.59
CA LYS A 29 -11.01 9.91 -3.56
C LYS A 29 -10.49 9.06 -2.41
N LEU A 30 -9.27 9.30 -1.97
CA LEU A 30 -8.62 8.57 -0.88
C LEU A 30 -8.82 9.22 0.50
N GLY A 31 -9.63 10.27 0.58
CA GLY A 31 -9.96 10.89 1.85
C GLY A 31 -8.81 11.56 2.57
N PHE A 32 -7.74 11.88 1.89
CA PHE A 32 -6.62 12.66 2.42
C PHE A 32 -7.03 14.05 2.95
N GLN A 33 -8.14 14.55 2.45
CA GLN A 33 -8.50 15.96 2.61
C GLN A 33 -8.64 16.41 4.04
N ASN A 34 -8.89 15.53 4.99
CA ASN A 34 -9.39 16.04 6.25
C ASN A 34 -8.69 15.54 7.51
N GLY A 35 -7.86 14.53 7.50
CA GLY A 35 -7.29 14.02 8.76
C GLY A 35 -8.34 13.80 9.87
N LYS A 36 -9.55 14.28 9.65
CA LYS A 36 -10.71 14.27 10.55
C LYS A 36 -11.92 13.80 9.78
N GLY A 37 -12.45 12.65 10.11
CA GLY A 37 -13.70 12.17 9.55
C GLY A 37 -13.57 10.92 8.70
N LYS A 38 -14.49 10.76 7.78
CA LYS A 38 -14.54 9.57 6.90
C LYS A 38 -13.40 9.63 5.89
N THR A 39 -12.40 8.78 6.08
CA THR A 39 -11.38 8.52 5.07
C THR A 39 -11.85 7.39 4.16
N TYR A 40 -11.40 7.41 2.90
CA TYR A 40 -11.66 6.34 1.94
C TYR A 40 -10.38 5.53 1.73
N GLU A 41 -10.54 4.30 1.32
CA GLU A 41 -9.48 3.36 1.04
C GLU A 41 -9.28 3.22 -0.47
N GLY A 42 -8.04 3.00 -0.89
CA GLY A 42 -7.68 2.61 -2.24
C GLY A 42 -7.04 1.23 -2.26
N LEU A 43 -7.24 0.52 -3.37
CA LEU A 43 -6.49 -0.69 -3.69
C LEU A 43 -5.63 -0.43 -4.93
N LEU A 44 -4.35 -0.81 -4.86
CA LEU A 44 -3.49 -0.95 -6.02
C LEU A 44 -3.31 -2.44 -6.27
N THR A 45 -3.90 -2.95 -7.35
CA THR A 45 -3.73 -4.35 -7.73
C THR A 45 -2.59 -4.49 -8.73
N THR A 46 -1.70 -5.42 -8.49
CA THR A 46 -0.50 -5.68 -9.29
C THR A 46 -0.49 -7.12 -9.79
N SER A 47 0.21 -7.36 -10.88
CA SER A 47 0.30 -8.66 -11.52
C SER A 47 1.28 -9.63 -10.84
N SER A 48 2.14 -9.14 -9.96
CA SER A 48 3.14 -9.97 -9.26
C SER A 48 3.52 -9.38 -7.91
N ILE A 49 4.10 -10.23 -7.06
CA ILE A 49 4.62 -9.83 -5.76
C ILE A 49 5.81 -8.90 -5.92
N GLN A 50 6.70 -9.20 -6.86
CA GLN A 50 7.84 -8.34 -7.12
C GLN A 50 7.39 -6.91 -7.47
N LEU A 51 6.32 -6.79 -8.24
CA LEU A 51 5.76 -5.48 -8.58
C LEU A 51 5.12 -4.80 -7.36
N ALA A 52 4.37 -5.54 -6.56
CA ALA A 52 3.80 -5.03 -5.31
C ALA A 52 4.88 -4.53 -4.35
N GLN A 53 5.95 -5.29 -4.18
CA GLN A 53 7.09 -4.93 -3.33
C GLN A 53 7.82 -3.68 -3.84
N LYS A 54 8.01 -3.57 -5.15
CA LYS A 54 8.60 -2.37 -5.77
C LYS A 54 7.74 -1.13 -5.56
N TYR A 55 6.42 -1.24 -5.71
CA TYR A 55 5.50 -0.14 -5.41
C TYR A 55 5.56 0.28 -3.95
N TYR A 56 5.61 -0.68 -3.03
CA TYR A 56 5.75 -0.39 -1.62
C TYR A 56 7.04 0.36 -1.30
N GLU A 57 8.17 -0.12 -1.80
CA GLU A 57 9.48 0.54 -1.64
C GLU A 57 9.46 1.96 -2.25
N LEU A 58 8.90 2.10 -3.44
CA LEU A 58 8.83 3.38 -4.13
C LEU A 58 7.93 4.38 -3.39
N LEU A 59 6.80 3.93 -2.84
CA LEU A 59 5.95 4.76 -1.99
C LEU A 59 6.66 5.19 -0.71
N CYS A 60 7.45 4.33 -0.08
CA CYS A 60 8.28 4.70 1.07
C CYS A 60 9.29 5.80 0.69
N LYS A 61 9.92 5.69 -0.47
CA LYS A 61 10.84 6.71 -1.01
C LYS A 61 10.12 8.02 -1.35
N VAL A 62 8.92 7.95 -1.88
CA VAL A 62 8.09 9.14 -2.11
C VAL A 62 7.77 9.84 -0.79
N LYS A 63 7.42 9.09 0.24
CA LYS A 63 7.15 9.64 1.58
C LYS A 63 8.39 10.31 2.19
N SER A 64 9.58 9.78 1.96
CA SER A 64 10.85 10.36 2.44
C SER A 64 11.41 11.46 1.54
N GLY A 65 10.78 11.75 0.40
CA GLY A 65 11.23 12.76 -0.54
C GLY A 65 12.42 12.37 -1.40
N GLU A 66 12.68 11.08 -1.57
CA GLU A 66 13.82 10.54 -2.31
C GLU A 66 13.54 10.27 -3.79
N THR A 67 12.41 10.71 -4.31
CA THR A 67 12.03 10.49 -5.72
C THR A 67 11.90 11.79 -6.48
N SER A 68 11.90 11.69 -7.83
CA SER A 68 11.64 12.81 -8.72
C SER A 68 10.15 13.19 -8.83
N LEU A 69 9.25 12.43 -8.20
CA LEU A 69 7.82 12.72 -8.22
C LEU A 69 7.53 14.01 -7.46
N VAL A 70 6.94 14.98 -8.14
CA VAL A 70 6.51 16.24 -7.55
C VAL A 70 5.16 16.00 -6.86
N ILE A 71 5.14 16.19 -5.56
CA ILE A 71 3.94 16.05 -4.72
C ILE A 71 3.31 17.41 -4.49
N ASP A 72 1.98 17.51 -4.66
CA ASP A 72 1.21 18.70 -4.34
C ASP A 72 1.38 19.09 -2.86
N GLU A 73 1.48 20.38 -2.58
CA GLU A 73 1.71 20.89 -1.21
C GLU A 73 0.65 20.44 -0.21
N LYS A 74 -0.61 20.29 -0.64
CA LYS A 74 -1.69 19.79 0.22
C LYS A 74 -1.47 18.34 0.64
N ILE A 75 -0.83 17.54 -0.23
CA ILE A 75 -0.55 16.14 0.00
C ILE A 75 0.70 15.97 0.84
N LYS A 76 1.71 16.79 0.66
CA LYS A 76 2.94 16.76 1.45
C LYS A 76 2.68 16.80 2.96
N GLN A 77 1.66 17.52 3.39
CA GLN A 77 1.31 17.65 4.80
C GLN A 77 0.80 16.34 5.42
N VAL A 78 0.11 15.52 4.65
CA VAL A 78 -0.50 14.27 5.12
C VAL A 78 0.27 13.02 4.73
N LEU A 79 1.17 13.15 3.75
CA LEU A 79 1.93 12.02 3.20
C LEU A 79 2.80 11.27 4.23
N PRO A 80 3.46 11.92 5.20
CA PRO A 80 4.20 11.22 6.25
C PRO A 80 3.35 10.22 7.04
N ASP A 81 2.10 10.58 7.29
CA ASP A 81 1.14 9.77 8.05
C ASP A 81 0.26 8.88 7.16
N PHE A 82 0.57 8.79 5.87
CA PHE A 82 -0.18 7.99 4.92
C PHE A 82 0.05 6.50 5.14
N PRO A 83 -0.93 5.76 5.71
CA PRO A 83 -0.75 4.34 6.02
C PRO A 83 -0.94 3.50 4.77
N ILE A 84 0.13 2.81 4.41
CA ILE A 84 0.20 1.88 3.28
C ILE A 84 0.71 0.53 3.74
N THR A 85 0.28 -0.53 3.08
CA THR A 85 0.83 -1.86 3.23
C THR A 85 0.62 -2.67 1.96
N TYR A 86 1.19 -3.88 1.90
CA TYR A 86 0.85 -4.81 0.83
C TYR A 86 0.50 -6.19 1.39
N SER A 87 -0.29 -6.93 0.64
CA SER A 87 -0.73 -8.27 0.97
C SER A 87 -0.25 -9.25 -0.11
N VAL A 88 0.20 -10.41 0.32
CA VAL A 88 0.63 -11.50 -0.53
C VAL A 88 -0.29 -12.70 -0.37
N THR A 89 -0.33 -13.56 -1.36
CA THR A 89 -1.05 -14.83 -1.30
C THR A 89 -0.27 -15.87 -0.50
N GLU A 90 -0.97 -16.79 0.14
CA GLU A 90 -0.44 -17.74 1.12
C GLU A 90 0.59 -18.75 0.57
N ASN A 91 0.66 -18.92 -0.75
CA ASN A 91 1.44 -19.99 -1.40
C ASN A 91 2.79 -19.54 -1.92
N GLU A 92 3.37 -18.49 -1.33
CA GLU A 92 4.68 -18.06 -1.78
C GLU A 92 5.82 -18.68 -1.02
N GLU A 93 6.32 -19.74 -1.59
CA GLU A 93 7.72 -20.10 -1.45
C GLU A 93 8.58 -19.04 -2.16
N GLY A 94 8.62 -17.86 -1.56
CA GLY A 94 9.37 -16.74 -2.09
C GLY A 94 10.86 -16.98 -1.95
N SER A 95 11.64 -16.39 -2.85
CA SER A 95 13.08 -16.27 -2.66
C SER A 95 13.38 -15.61 -1.31
N HIS A 96 14.55 -15.82 -0.75
CA HIS A 96 14.99 -15.18 0.49
C HIS A 96 14.81 -13.66 0.46
N VAL A 97 15.05 -13.03 -0.69
CA VAL A 97 14.84 -11.59 -0.89
C VAL A 97 13.39 -11.18 -0.74
N ASN A 98 12.44 -11.96 -1.27
CA ASN A 98 11.01 -11.68 -1.11
C ASN A 98 10.55 -11.80 0.34
N GLN A 99 11.11 -12.76 1.08
CA GLN A 99 10.84 -12.94 2.51
C GLN A 99 11.36 -11.76 3.33
N GLU A 100 12.55 -11.27 3.06
CA GLU A 100 13.11 -10.09 3.73
C GLU A 100 12.27 -8.82 3.50
N LYS A 101 11.86 -8.60 2.25
CA LYS A 101 10.97 -7.48 1.89
C LYS A 101 9.61 -7.58 2.56
N MET A 102 9.03 -8.78 2.61
CA MET A 102 7.78 -9.00 3.32
C MET A 102 7.93 -8.79 4.82
N GLN A 103 9.01 -9.27 5.42
CA GLN A 103 9.28 -9.04 6.85
C GLN A 103 9.42 -7.54 7.16
N LYS A 104 10.06 -6.77 6.28
CA LYS A 104 10.14 -5.32 6.43
C LYS A 104 8.75 -4.68 6.42
N SER A 105 7.90 -5.05 5.48
CA SER A 105 6.52 -4.55 5.42
C SER A 105 5.71 -4.91 6.67
N LEU A 106 5.88 -6.14 7.18
CA LEU A 106 5.25 -6.56 8.45
C LEU A 106 5.76 -5.74 9.63
N ASN A 107 7.05 -5.44 9.69
CA ASN A 107 7.63 -4.60 10.73
C ASN A 107 7.04 -3.18 10.69
N ASP A 108 6.93 -2.60 9.51
CA ASP A 108 6.33 -1.28 9.31
C ASP A 108 4.84 -1.27 9.75
N TYR A 109 4.09 -2.31 9.39
CA TYR A 109 2.70 -2.49 9.83
C TYR A 109 2.58 -2.66 11.33
N ASN A 110 3.45 -3.47 11.93
CA ASN A 110 3.48 -3.69 13.38
C ASN A 110 3.76 -2.40 14.14
N GLU A 111 4.70 -1.60 13.66
CA GLU A 111 5.00 -0.28 14.24
C GLU A 111 3.81 0.67 14.13
N MET A 112 3.18 0.70 12.97
CA MET A 112 2.05 1.58 12.68
C MET A 112 0.84 1.29 13.57
N PHE A 113 0.52 0.01 13.81
CA PHE A 113 -0.71 -0.42 14.47
C PHE A 113 -0.51 -1.11 15.82
N GLY A 114 0.71 -1.21 16.32
CA GLY A 114 1.01 -1.88 17.58
C GLY A 114 0.77 -3.39 17.55
N THR A 115 0.88 -4.01 16.39
CA THR A 115 0.77 -5.47 16.19
C THR A 115 2.14 -6.14 16.27
N LYS A 116 2.19 -7.48 16.20
CA LYS A 116 3.42 -8.28 16.33
C LYS A 116 3.45 -9.45 15.35
N TYR A 117 3.04 -9.22 14.11
CA TYR A 117 3.03 -10.28 13.11
C TYR A 117 4.44 -10.60 12.59
N GLU A 118 4.69 -11.89 12.38
CA GLU A 118 5.87 -12.44 11.73
C GLU A 118 5.48 -13.18 10.44
N LEU A 119 6.45 -13.54 9.60
CA LEU A 119 6.21 -14.27 8.35
C LEU A 119 5.41 -15.56 8.55
N SER A 120 5.66 -16.29 9.63
CA SER A 120 4.90 -17.49 10.01
C SER A 120 3.42 -17.23 10.30
N GLN A 121 3.04 -15.98 10.48
CA GLN A 121 1.69 -15.54 10.85
C GLN A 121 1.01 -14.74 9.74
N ILE A 122 1.39 -14.96 8.48
CA ILE A 122 0.88 -14.19 7.34
C ILE A 122 -0.65 -14.28 7.21
N GLN A 123 -1.26 -15.39 7.57
CA GLN A 123 -2.72 -15.54 7.58
C GLN A 123 -3.37 -14.65 8.63
N GLY A 124 -2.79 -14.58 9.82
CA GLY A 124 -3.24 -13.69 10.88
C GLY A 124 -3.11 -12.22 10.47
N TYR A 125 -2.01 -11.87 9.84
CA TYR A 125 -1.80 -10.54 9.26
C TYR A 125 -2.87 -10.20 8.21
N ASN A 126 -3.10 -11.07 7.24
CA ASN A 126 -4.13 -10.85 6.21
C ASN A 126 -5.53 -10.77 6.81
N GLY A 127 -5.83 -11.55 7.83
CA GLY A 127 -7.09 -11.47 8.58
C GLY A 127 -7.27 -10.13 9.31
N ASN A 128 -6.23 -9.63 9.95
CA ASN A 128 -6.23 -8.31 10.59
C ASN A 128 -6.39 -7.18 9.57
N LEU A 129 -5.67 -7.28 8.45
CA LEU A 129 -5.76 -6.35 7.33
C LEU A 129 -7.21 -6.26 6.80
N ASN A 130 -7.87 -7.40 6.58
CA ASN A 130 -9.25 -7.45 6.11
C ASN A 130 -10.23 -6.80 7.09
N LYS A 131 -10.09 -7.07 8.38
CA LYS A 131 -10.92 -6.44 9.44
C LYS A 131 -10.72 -4.93 9.48
N ARG A 132 -9.48 -4.48 9.30
CA ARG A 132 -9.11 -3.08 9.28
C ARG A 132 -9.72 -2.35 8.08
N LEU A 133 -9.69 -2.97 6.90
CA LEU A 133 -10.34 -2.46 5.70
C LEU A 133 -11.87 -2.46 5.82
N ALA A 134 -12.46 -3.47 6.43
CA ALA A 134 -13.91 -3.58 6.60
C ALA A 134 -14.49 -2.48 7.51
N ARG A 135 -13.72 -2.00 8.50
CA ARG A 135 -14.10 -0.94 9.46
C ARG A 135 -15.44 -1.20 10.17
N LYS A 136 -15.77 -2.47 10.39
CA LYS A 136 -17.02 -2.88 11.06
C LYS A 136 -16.90 -2.73 12.57
N ASP A 137 -15.77 -3.14 13.13
CA ASP A 137 -15.51 -3.05 14.56
C ASP A 137 -15.20 -1.61 14.98
N ALA A 138 -15.63 -1.22 16.16
CA ALA A 138 -15.44 0.13 16.69
C ALA A 138 -13.97 0.57 16.73
N LYS A 139 -13.04 -0.37 16.98
CA LYS A 139 -11.61 -0.13 16.93
C LYS A 139 -11.16 0.42 15.58
N PHE A 140 -11.61 -0.19 14.49
CA PHE A 140 -11.18 0.15 13.13
C PHE A 140 -11.92 1.35 12.51
N LYS A 141 -12.85 1.94 13.24
CA LYS A 141 -13.47 3.22 12.90
C LYS A 141 -12.64 4.42 13.31
N ARG A 142 -11.62 4.21 14.15
CA ARG A 142 -10.69 5.27 14.57
C ARG A 142 -9.67 5.54 13.47
N ARG A 143 -9.36 6.80 13.21
CA ARG A 143 -8.43 7.19 12.14
C ARG A 143 -7.05 6.56 12.26
N ASN A 144 -6.49 6.47 13.44
CA ASN A 144 -5.17 5.87 13.70
C ASN A 144 -5.11 4.35 13.50
N GLU A 145 -6.25 3.71 13.30
CA GLU A 145 -6.37 2.27 13.03
C GLU A 145 -6.72 1.98 11.56
N GLN A 146 -6.75 2.98 10.71
CA GLN A 146 -7.19 2.87 9.33
C GLN A 146 -6.02 2.84 8.35
N LEU A 147 -6.21 2.15 7.24
CA LEU A 147 -5.34 2.13 6.08
C LEU A 147 -5.91 3.03 4.98
N ASP A 148 -5.05 3.71 4.23
CA ASP A 148 -5.44 4.52 3.10
C ASP A 148 -5.22 3.79 1.77
N LEU A 149 -4.15 2.99 1.67
CA LEU A 149 -3.83 2.24 0.47
C LEU A 149 -3.32 0.83 0.84
N VAL A 150 -3.84 -0.16 0.14
CA VAL A 150 -3.33 -1.53 0.17
C VAL A 150 -2.92 -1.94 -1.23
N ILE A 151 -1.70 -2.45 -1.35
CA ILE A 151 -1.19 -3.02 -2.58
C ILE A 151 -1.46 -4.52 -2.53
N VAL A 152 -2.13 -5.07 -3.53
CA VAL A 152 -2.52 -6.47 -3.58
C VAL A 152 -2.02 -7.12 -4.88
N VAL A 153 -1.81 -8.43 -4.83
CA VAL A 153 -1.37 -9.20 -5.99
C VAL A 153 -2.53 -10.05 -6.49
N ASP A 154 -2.89 -9.88 -7.77
CA ASP A 154 -3.93 -10.65 -8.47
C ASP A 154 -5.25 -10.86 -7.70
N ARG A 155 -5.49 -10.05 -6.68
CA ARG A 155 -6.73 -10.11 -5.93
C ARG A 155 -7.76 -9.18 -6.54
N LEU A 156 -8.68 -9.78 -7.25
CA LEU A 156 -9.98 -9.19 -7.43
C LEU A 156 -10.64 -9.05 -6.05
N LEU A 157 -11.48 -8.06 -5.88
CA LEU A 157 -12.24 -7.71 -4.65
C LEU A 157 -13.14 -8.83 -4.07
N THR A 158 -13.09 -10.03 -4.60
CA THR A 158 -13.81 -11.20 -4.10
C THR A 158 -13.27 -11.58 -2.72
N GLY A 159 -13.97 -11.18 -1.66
CA GLY A 159 -13.63 -11.49 -0.29
C GLY A 159 -13.34 -10.28 0.59
N PHE A 160 -13.18 -9.08 0.04
CA PHE A 160 -13.13 -7.85 0.81
C PHE A 160 -14.54 -7.28 0.99
N ASP A 161 -15.11 -7.44 2.17
CA ASP A 161 -16.29 -6.70 2.57
C ASP A 161 -15.85 -5.35 3.15
N ALA A 162 -15.42 -4.45 2.28
CA ALA A 162 -14.85 -3.18 2.64
C ALA A 162 -15.61 -2.03 1.95
N PRO A 163 -16.70 -1.54 2.55
CA PRO A 163 -17.55 -0.51 1.96
C PRO A 163 -16.88 0.85 1.80
N CYS A 164 -15.73 1.06 2.44
CA CYS A 164 -14.96 2.30 2.35
C CYS A 164 -13.94 2.31 1.21
N ILE A 165 -13.77 1.22 0.48
CA ILE A 165 -12.93 1.21 -0.73
C ILE A 165 -13.63 2.03 -1.82
N SER A 166 -13.05 3.15 -2.16
CA SER A 166 -13.61 4.09 -3.14
C SER A 166 -12.99 3.95 -4.52
N THR A 167 -11.79 3.45 -4.62
CA THR A 167 -11.01 3.45 -5.86
C THR A 167 -10.10 2.23 -5.95
N ILE A 168 -10.03 1.67 -7.15
CA ILE A 168 -9.10 0.60 -7.50
C ILE A 168 -8.19 1.11 -8.61
N PHE A 169 -6.90 0.94 -8.41
CA PHE A 169 -5.86 1.19 -9.39
C PHE A 169 -5.33 -0.16 -9.88
N ILE A 170 -5.11 -0.31 -11.17
CA ILE A 170 -4.68 -1.56 -11.79
C ILE A 170 -3.37 -1.32 -12.54
N ASP A 171 -2.35 -2.16 -12.25
CA ASP A 171 -1.08 -2.18 -12.98
C ASP A 171 -0.55 -3.62 -13.21
#